data_d957189d174813187dd62906cbabaffa
#
_entry.id   d957189d174813187dd62906cbabaffa
#
_cell.length_a   1.000
_cell.length_b   1.000
_cell.length_c   1.000
_cell.angle_alpha   90.00
_cell.angle_beta   90.00
_cell.angle_gamma   90.00
#
_symmetry.space_group_name_H-M   'P 1'
#
loop_
_entity.id
_entity.type
_entity.pdbx_description
1 polymer ?
#
loop_
_entity_poly.entity_id
_entity_poly.type
_entity_poly.pdbx_seq_one_letter_code
_entity_poly.pdbx_strand_id
1 'polypeptide(L)'
;MRYSPISRFRGTLLGAFLGESLAIGDIQSWSYLDLGRMAVLGTESLIALGRLDLNDWIARQQQESLHLAATDDISIKIILATLPVALFFHENPIKLRHNLLHVLKMWEDDPIIRDGTLAVGYAIALALTEKLNPQTLIPQTISFLGQTSTSIPKKLLTVQNLLEQGAGLSKAQAEFVKEEQLSNTIAMAFYCFLSTLEDFRLAVLQATHNGNFMQHATPLNLQATGAITGALSGAYNGIGGIPINWQVLLLQRNSPTWGLTSFSQMLKLADAFVAVWSGVYDLTLNPRELTEEGYEVALLSVYAAPRVIRSR
;
A
#
# COMPACT_ATOMS: atom_id res chain seq x y z
N MET A 1 2.01 -4.59 22.02
CA MET A 1 2.37 -4.43 20.58
C MET A 1 2.85 -5.76 20.03
N ARG A 2 2.15 -6.29 19.00
CA ARG A 2 2.50 -7.58 18.35
C ARG A 2 3.74 -7.42 17.46
N TYR A 3 3.85 -6.28 16.78
CA TYR A 3 4.97 -5.93 15.89
C TYR A 3 5.36 -4.47 16.04
N SER A 4 6.65 -4.16 15.90
CA SER A 4 7.14 -2.77 15.94
C SER A 4 6.64 -1.95 14.74
N PRO A 5 6.53 -0.61 14.86
CA PRO A 5 6.17 0.26 13.72
C PRO A 5 7.07 0.02 12.50
N ILE A 6 8.39 -0.10 12.70
CA ILE A 6 9.34 -0.37 11.62
C ILE A 6 9.02 -1.67 10.88
N SER A 7 8.65 -2.74 11.63
CA SER A 7 8.26 -4.02 11.03
C SER A 7 7.01 -3.87 10.15
N ARG A 8 6.04 -3.06 10.56
CA ARG A 8 4.80 -2.84 9.84
C ARG A 8 4.97 -1.94 8.62
N PHE A 9 5.78 -0.88 8.72
CA PHE A 9 6.11 -0.04 7.56
C PHE A 9 6.83 -0.85 6.49
N ARG A 10 7.87 -1.61 6.88
CA ARG A 10 8.54 -2.56 5.99
C ARG A 10 7.56 -3.56 5.40
N GLY A 11 6.70 -4.14 6.23
CA GLY A 11 5.68 -5.10 5.82
C GLY A 11 4.71 -4.51 4.79
N THR A 12 4.25 -3.27 4.99
CA THR A 12 3.32 -2.61 4.07
C THR A 12 3.93 -2.38 2.69
N LEU A 13 5.12 -1.77 2.64
CA LEU A 13 5.79 -1.44 1.37
C LEU A 13 6.24 -2.70 0.64
N LEU A 14 6.89 -3.63 1.33
CA LEU A 14 7.30 -4.91 0.75
C LEU A 14 6.12 -5.78 0.37
N GLY A 15 5.06 -5.75 1.16
CA GLY A 15 3.82 -6.49 0.89
C GLY A 15 3.15 -6.01 -0.39
N ALA A 16 3.05 -4.69 -0.59
CA ALA A 16 2.54 -4.12 -1.82
C ALA A 16 3.36 -4.54 -3.04
N PHE A 17 4.67 -4.42 -2.93
CA PHE A 17 5.61 -4.81 -3.98
C PHE A 17 5.54 -6.31 -4.33
N LEU A 18 5.51 -7.18 -3.33
CA LEU A 18 5.37 -8.62 -3.51
C LEU A 18 4.04 -9.00 -4.14
N GLY A 19 2.95 -8.41 -3.66
CA GLY A 19 1.62 -8.68 -4.17
C GLY A 19 1.48 -8.33 -5.64
N GLU A 20 2.05 -7.18 -6.07
CA GLU A 20 2.15 -6.82 -7.48
C GLU A 20 3.00 -7.81 -8.27
N SER A 21 4.21 -8.09 -7.78
CA SER A 21 5.21 -8.92 -8.49
C SER A 21 4.76 -10.36 -8.69
N LEU A 22 4.06 -10.95 -7.72
CA LEU A 22 3.57 -12.34 -7.80
C LEU A 22 2.39 -12.51 -8.77
N ALA A 23 1.63 -11.45 -9.02
CA ALA A 23 0.53 -11.48 -9.98
C ALA A 23 1.01 -11.50 -11.44
N ILE A 24 2.24 -11.04 -11.71
CA ILE A 24 2.80 -10.95 -13.07
C ILE A 24 3.14 -12.35 -13.64
N GLY A 25 3.49 -13.34 -12.80
CA GLY A 25 3.94 -14.67 -13.23
C GLY A 25 5.19 -14.59 -14.13
N ASP A 26 5.36 -15.59 -15.04
CA ASP A 26 6.48 -15.67 -16.02
C ASP A 26 6.19 -14.96 -17.35
N ILE A 27 5.21 -14.08 -17.43
CA ILE A 27 4.78 -13.47 -18.69
C ILE A 27 5.75 -12.35 -19.10
N GLN A 28 6.64 -12.67 -20.05
CA GLN A 28 7.68 -11.78 -20.58
C GLN A 28 7.18 -10.59 -21.42
N SER A 29 5.86 -10.40 -21.58
CA SER A 29 5.31 -9.45 -22.56
C SER A 29 4.45 -8.31 -21.98
N TRP A 30 4.44 -8.11 -20.67
CA TRP A 30 3.60 -7.08 -20.05
C TRP A 30 4.32 -5.76 -19.99
N SER A 31 3.69 -4.73 -20.53
CA SER A 31 4.14 -3.34 -20.34
C SER A 31 4.30 -3.09 -18.84
N TYR A 32 5.49 -2.70 -18.43
CA TYR A 32 5.83 -2.38 -17.05
C TYR A 32 4.88 -1.28 -16.56
N LEU A 33 3.92 -1.67 -15.73
CA LEU A 33 3.05 -0.72 -15.06
C LEU A 33 3.83 -0.21 -13.86
N ASP A 34 4.17 1.06 -13.86
CA ASP A 34 4.88 1.73 -12.75
C ASP A 34 3.96 1.95 -11.55
N LEU A 35 3.26 0.90 -11.08
CA LEU A 35 2.27 1.01 -10.01
C LEU A 35 2.87 1.55 -8.72
N GLY A 36 4.03 1.03 -8.36
CA GLY A 36 4.67 1.38 -7.09
C GLY A 36 5.62 2.58 -7.17
N ARG A 37 6.08 2.99 -8.37
CA ARG A 37 7.07 4.07 -8.48
C ARG A 37 6.57 5.39 -7.90
N MET A 38 5.31 5.71 -8.10
CA MET A 38 4.69 6.90 -7.53
C MET A 38 4.67 6.87 -6.00
N ALA A 39 4.45 5.69 -5.40
CA ALA A 39 4.52 5.53 -3.95
C ALA A 39 5.95 5.73 -3.43
N VAL A 40 6.96 5.27 -4.17
CA VAL A 40 8.37 5.50 -3.82
C VAL A 40 8.69 6.99 -3.83
N LEU A 41 8.34 7.71 -4.92
CA LEU A 41 8.57 9.16 -5.02
C LEU A 41 7.85 9.96 -3.92
N GLY A 42 6.63 9.56 -3.57
CA GLY A 42 5.90 10.15 -2.44
C GLY A 42 6.58 9.87 -1.10
N THR A 43 7.12 8.67 -0.93
CA THR A 43 7.89 8.30 0.26
C THR A 43 9.18 9.14 0.35
N GLU A 44 9.91 9.26 -0.75
CA GLU A 44 11.14 10.08 -0.83
C GLU A 44 10.86 11.56 -0.53
N SER A 45 9.74 12.11 -1.04
CA SER A 45 9.31 13.48 -0.74
C SER A 45 9.02 13.67 0.76
N LEU A 46 8.27 12.74 1.38
CA LEU A 46 7.97 12.77 2.80
C LEU A 46 9.24 12.61 3.67
N ILE A 47 10.20 11.79 3.25
CA ILE A 47 11.49 11.64 3.92
C ILE A 47 12.28 12.93 3.84
N ALA A 48 12.38 13.54 2.66
CA ALA A 48 13.17 14.73 2.44
C ALA A 48 12.66 15.96 3.22
N LEU A 49 11.33 16.10 3.34
CA LEU A 49 10.72 17.30 3.89
C LEU A 49 10.09 17.11 5.29
N GLY A 50 9.89 15.87 5.74
CA GLY A 50 9.20 15.56 7.01
C GLY A 50 7.74 16.00 7.04
N ARG A 51 7.16 16.33 5.89
CA ARG A 51 5.78 16.78 5.70
C ARG A 51 5.29 16.48 4.30
N LEU A 52 3.97 16.44 4.12
CA LEU A 52 3.37 16.34 2.78
C LEU A 52 3.54 17.68 2.04
N ASP A 53 4.21 17.64 0.89
CA ASP A 53 4.37 18.77 -0.01
C ASP A 53 4.08 18.30 -1.45
N LEU A 54 2.96 18.76 -1.99
CA LEU A 54 2.51 18.33 -3.32
C LEU A 54 3.41 18.84 -4.43
N ASN A 55 4.01 20.03 -4.26
CA ASN A 55 4.87 20.60 -5.28
C ASN A 55 6.18 19.80 -5.43
N ASP A 56 6.79 19.40 -4.31
CA ASP A 56 7.98 18.55 -4.32
C ASP A 56 7.66 17.18 -4.93
N TRP A 57 6.52 16.58 -4.55
CA TRP A 57 6.12 15.29 -5.12
C TRP A 57 5.87 15.36 -6.62
N ILE A 58 5.15 16.39 -7.11
CA ILE A 58 4.94 16.63 -8.54
C ILE A 58 6.28 16.85 -9.28
N ALA A 59 7.18 17.66 -8.70
CA ALA A 59 8.48 17.91 -9.30
C ALA A 59 9.31 16.62 -9.48
N ARG A 60 9.28 15.70 -8.50
CA ARG A 60 9.93 14.39 -8.60
C ARG A 60 9.30 13.51 -9.69
N GLN A 61 7.97 13.50 -9.81
CA GLN A 61 7.29 12.78 -10.88
C GLN A 61 7.66 13.32 -12.27
N GLN A 62 7.74 14.66 -12.42
CA GLN A 62 8.13 15.29 -13.67
C GLN A 62 9.58 14.99 -14.05
N GLN A 63 10.50 14.97 -13.09
CA GLN A 63 11.91 14.64 -13.31
C GLN A 63 12.09 13.22 -13.88
N GLU A 64 11.26 12.29 -13.50
CA GLU A 64 11.29 10.93 -14.01
C GLU A 64 10.45 10.70 -15.26
N SER A 65 9.87 11.76 -15.82
CA SER A 65 8.98 11.68 -16.99
C SER A 65 7.81 10.71 -16.78
N LEU A 66 7.40 10.52 -15.52
CA LEU A 66 6.23 9.71 -15.19
C LEU A 66 4.97 10.52 -15.56
N HIS A 67 4.56 10.38 -16.80
CA HIS A 67 3.27 10.89 -17.25
C HIS A 67 2.21 9.82 -17.00
N LEU A 68 1.25 10.17 -16.16
CA LEU A 68 0.02 9.41 -16.07
C LEU A 68 -0.74 9.66 -17.37
N ALA A 69 -0.54 8.78 -18.36
CA ALA A 69 -1.42 8.79 -19.53
C ALA A 69 -2.85 8.51 -19.05
N ALA A 70 -3.81 9.25 -19.57
CA ALA A 70 -5.24 9.07 -19.24
C ALA A 70 -5.72 7.72 -19.79
N THR A 71 -5.47 6.65 -19.05
CA THR A 71 -5.91 5.28 -19.33
C THR A 71 -6.67 4.77 -18.12
N ASP A 72 -7.53 3.77 -18.29
CA ASP A 72 -8.29 3.13 -17.19
C ASP A 72 -7.39 2.59 -16.07
N ASP A 73 -6.10 2.46 -16.32
CA ASP A 73 -5.07 1.96 -15.42
C ASP A 73 -4.62 2.99 -14.35
N ILE A 74 -4.93 4.26 -14.55
CA ILE A 74 -4.53 5.37 -13.67
C ILE A 74 -5.11 5.22 -12.26
N SER A 75 -6.36 4.82 -12.17
CA SER A 75 -7.13 4.79 -10.93
C SER A 75 -6.49 3.92 -9.85
N ILE A 76 -5.95 2.78 -10.24
CA ILE A 76 -5.28 1.83 -9.34
C ILE A 76 -3.91 2.36 -8.92
N LYS A 77 -3.16 2.97 -9.85
CA LYS A 77 -1.87 3.60 -9.58
C LYS A 77 -1.99 4.67 -8.50
N ILE A 78 -3.05 5.48 -8.57
CA ILE A 78 -3.30 6.54 -7.60
C ILE A 78 -3.53 5.96 -6.20
N ILE A 79 -4.32 4.89 -6.06
CA ILE A 79 -4.55 4.27 -4.74
C ILE A 79 -3.23 3.79 -4.12
N LEU A 80 -2.38 3.11 -4.91
CA LEU A 80 -1.09 2.65 -4.43
C LEU A 80 -0.11 3.81 -4.16
N ALA A 81 -0.15 4.86 -4.98
CA ALA A 81 0.65 6.07 -4.79
C ALA A 81 0.38 6.73 -3.43
N THR A 82 -0.83 6.59 -2.87
CA THR A 82 -1.19 7.19 -1.58
C THR A 82 -0.76 6.38 -0.35
N LEU A 83 -0.16 5.19 -0.52
CA LEU A 83 0.33 4.36 0.59
C LEU A 83 1.25 5.12 1.56
N PRO A 84 2.24 5.92 1.10
CA PRO A 84 3.09 6.68 2.01
C PRO A 84 2.31 7.70 2.84
N VAL A 85 1.24 8.29 2.31
CA VAL A 85 0.38 9.21 3.07
C VAL A 85 -0.36 8.44 4.17
N ALA A 86 -0.87 7.25 3.86
CA ALA A 86 -1.51 6.39 4.84
C ALA A 86 -0.54 5.98 5.96
N LEU A 87 0.70 5.63 5.60
CA LEU A 87 1.75 5.28 6.57
C LEU A 87 2.14 6.48 7.44
N PHE A 88 2.30 7.67 6.86
CA PHE A 88 2.79 8.85 7.60
C PHE A 88 1.76 9.44 8.56
N PHE A 89 0.48 9.41 8.21
CA PHE A 89 -0.59 10.03 8.99
C PHE A 89 -1.50 9.04 9.74
N HIS A 90 -1.10 7.77 9.85
CA HIS A 90 -1.93 6.69 10.41
C HIS A 90 -2.42 6.90 11.84
N GLU A 91 -1.70 7.67 12.66
CA GLU A 91 -2.06 7.85 14.07
C GLU A 91 -3.32 8.68 14.28
N ASN A 92 -3.63 9.59 13.34
CA ASN A 92 -4.75 10.52 13.47
C ASN A 92 -5.72 10.40 12.28
N PRO A 93 -6.90 9.81 12.46
CA PRO A 93 -7.86 9.61 11.37
C PRO A 93 -8.30 10.89 10.66
N ILE A 94 -8.38 12.02 11.38
CA ILE A 94 -8.78 13.30 10.80
C ILE A 94 -7.67 13.81 9.86
N LYS A 95 -6.42 13.79 10.33
CA LYS A 95 -5.26 14.17 9.51
C LYS A 95 -5.07 13.22 8.34
N LEU A 96 -5.24 11.92 8.57
CA LEU A 96 -5.18 10.92 7.52
C LEU A 96 -6.17 11.23 6.40
N ARG A 97 -7.46 11.40 6.75
CA ARG A 97 -8.50 11.74 5.78
C ARG A 97 -8.17 13.03 5.02
N HIS A 98 -7.79 14.08 5.76
CA HIS A 98 -7.43 15.37 5.16
C HIS A 98 -6.30 15.24 4.16
N ASN A 99 -5.21 14.57 4.53
CA ASN A 99 -4.02 14.46 3.67
C ASN A 99 -4.23 13.49 2.49
N LEU A 100 -5.00 12.41 2.67
CA LEU A 100 -5.40 11.56 1.54
C LEU A 100 -6.24 12.33 0.52
N LEU A 101 -7.22 13.10 0.97
CA LEU A 101 -8.02 13.96 0.10
C LEU A 101 -7.19 15.10 -0.52
N HIS A 102 -6.20 15.59 0.20
CA HIS A 102 -5.32 16.65 -0.30
C HIS A 102 -4.42 16.15 -1.43
N VAL A 103 -3.81 14.98 -1.28
CA VAL A 103 -2.94 14.42 -2.31
C VAL A 103 -3.70 14.01 -3.57
N LEU A 104 -4.95 13.59 -3.46
CA LEU A 104 -5.78 13.26 -4.61
C LEU A 104 -6.03 14.44 -5.55
N LYS A 105 -5.92 15.69 -5.06
CA LYS A 105 -6.03 16.89 -5.90
C LYS A 105 -4.92 17.01 -6.97
N MET A 106 -3.84 16.24 -6.84
CA MET A 106 -2.79 16.17 -7.86
C MET A 106 -3.26 15.43 -9.13
N TRP A 107 -4.28 14.61 -8.99
CA TRP A 107 -4.83 13.74 -10.01
C TRP A 107 -6.30 14.03 -10.23
N GLU A 108 -7.00 13.17 -10.92
CA GLU A 108 -8.42 13.33 -11.19
C GLU A 108 -9.29 13.18 -9.93
N ASP A 109 -10.32 14.02 -9.83
CA ASP A 109 -11.33 13.96 -8.74
C ASP A 109 -12.40 12.90 -9.07
N ASP A 110 -11.99 11.63 -9.19
CA ASP A 110 -12.90 10.51 -9.36
C ASP A 110 -13.39 10.03 -7.99
N PRO A 111 -14.72 10.01 -7.74
CA PRO A 111 -15.29 9.55 -6.48
C PRO A 111 -14.91 8.11 -6.11
N ILE A 112 -14.71 7.20 -7.09
CA ILE A 112 -14.34 5.81 -6.84
C ILE A 112 -12.88 5.73 -6.37
N ILE A 113 -11.98 6.49 -7.00
CA ILE A 113 -10.57 6.59 -6.60
C ILE A 113 -10.48 7.16 -5.19
N ARG A 114 -11.23 8.23 -4.92
CA ARG A 114 -11.29 8.86 -3.60
C ARG A 114 -11.71 7.86 -2.52
N ASP A 115 -12.81 7.17 -2.73
CA ASP A 115 -13.36 6.25 -1.75
C ASP A 115 -12.45 5.00 -1.58
N GLY A 116 -11.87 4.51 -2.67
CA GLY A 116 -10.88 3.43 -2.64
C GLY A 116 -9.62 3.80 -1.83
N THR A 117 -9.08 4.98 -2.09
CA THR A 117 -7.94 5.54 -1.36
C THR A 117 -8.24 5.68 0.13
N LEU A 118 -9.41 6.22 0.48
CA LEU A 118 -9.83 6.35 1.87
C LEU A 118 -10.02 4.98 2.53
N ALA A 119 -10.63 4.02 1.85
CA ALA A 119 -10.85 2.67 2.38
C ALA A 119 -9.54 1.94 2.68
N VAL A 120 -8.63 1.90 1.70
CA VAL A 120 -7.33 1.24 1.85
C VAL A 120 -6.47 1.94 2.89
N GLY A 121 -6.36 3.28 2.82
CA GLY A 121 -5.58 4.07 3.75
C GLY A 121 -6.06 3.95 5.20
N TYR A 122 -7.37 3.92 5.43
CA TYR A 122 -7.93 3.75 6.76
C TYR A 122 -7.69 2.34 7.33
N ALA A 123 -7.85 1.30 6.52
CA ALA A 123 -7.57 -0.08 6.93
C ALA A 123 -6.09 -0.27 7.31
N ILE A 124 -5.15 0.32 6.53
CA ILE A 124 -3.73 0.35 6.87
C ILE A 124 -3.50 1.06 8.20
N ALA A 125 -4.11 2.23 8.40
CA ALA A 125 -3.97 2.99 9.64
C ALA A 125 -4.46 2.22 10.88
N LEU A 126 -5.58 1.51 10.76
CA LEU A 126 -6.07 0.63 11.82
C LEU A 126 -5.13 -0.55 12.09
N ALA A 127 -4.55 -1.14 11.06
CA ALA A 127 -3.56 -2.19 11.20
C ALA A 127 -2.30 -1.68 11.91
N LEU A 128 -1.75 -0.53 11.50
CA LEU A 128 -0.56 0.09 12.10
C LEU A 128 -0.74 0.45 13.57
N THR A 129 -1.94 0.93 13.93
CA THR A 129 -2.28 1.33 15.32
C THR A 129 -2.78 0.18 16.20
N GLU A 130 -2.78 -1.06 15.71
CA GLU A 130 -3.32 -2.25 16.40
C GLU A 130 -4.80 -2.15 16.79
N LYS A 131 -5.54 -1.27 16.12
CA LYS A 131 -6.98 -1.07 16.33
C LYS A 131 -7.85 -1.84 15.35
N LEU A 132 -7.23 -2.59 14.42
CA LEU A 132 -7.94 -3.39 13.44
C LEU A 132 -8.63 -4.56 14.15
N ASN A 133 -9.96 -4.59 14.05
CA ASN A 133 -10.78 -5.72 14.45
C ASN A 133 -11.51 -6.24 13.19
N PRO A 134 -11.34 -7.51 12.81
CA PRO A 134 -11.93 -8.07 11.59
C PRO A 134 -13.45 -7.91 11.50
N GLN A 135 -14.16 -7.99 12.64
CA GLN A 135 -15.61 -7.91 12.68
C GLN A 135 -16.13 -6.47 12.47
N THR A 136 -15.33 -5.46 12.81
CA THR A 136 -15.76 -4.05 12.76
C THR A 136 -15.03 -3.26 11.68
N LEU A 137 -14.02 -3.83 11.01
CA LEU A 137 -13.24 -3.12 10.00
C LEU A 137 -14.10 -2.55 8.90
N ILE A 138 -15.00 -3.36 8.32
CA ILE A 138 -15.84 -2.94 7.21
C ILE A 138 -16.81 -1.83 7.61
N PRO A 139 -17.62 -1.97 8.69
CA PRO A 139 -18.48 -0.88 9.16
C PRO A 139 -17.70 0.40 9.50
N GLN A 140 -16.54 0.29 10.13
CA GLN A 140 -15.70 1.46 10.44
C GLN A 140 -15.15 2.11 9.17
N THR A 141 -14.72 1.32 8.19
CA THR A 141 -14.25 1.84 6.89
C THR A 141 -15.38 2.58 6.17
N ILE A 142 -16.58 2.02 6.10
CA ILE A 142 -17.74 2.68 5.50
C ILE A 142 -18.07 4.00 6.22
N SER A 143 -18.03 4.00 7.55
CA SER A 143 -18.21 5.21 8.35
C SER A 143 -17.14 6.26 8.06
N PHE A 144 -15.88 5.85 7.85
CA PHE A 144 -14.77 6.73 7.50
C PHE A 144 -14.92 7.33 6.09
N LEU A 145 -15.46 6.58 5.13
CA LEU A 145 -15.79 7.11 3.80
C LEU A 145 -16.81 8.26 3.88
N GLY A 146 -17.78 8.17 4.79
CA GLY A 146 -18.88 9.11 4.89
C GLY A 146 -19.94 8.88 3.81
N GLN A 147 -20.72 9.94 3.51
CA GLN A 147 -21.73 9.84 2.45
C GLN A 147 -21.07 9.84 1.07
N THR A 148 -21.40 8.83 0.28
CA THR A 148 -20.91 8.67 -1.09
C THR A 148 -21.93 7.97 -1.97
N SER A 149 -21.88 8.26 -3.27
CA SER A 149 -22.72 7.60 -4.29
C SER A 149 -22.01 6.43 -4.98
N THR A 150 -20.75 6.12 -4.60
CA THR A 150 -19.99 5.03 -5.22
C THR A 150 -20.48 3.66 -4.75
N SER A 151 -20.10 2.63 -5.50
CA SER A 151 -20.43 1.24 -5.16
C SER A 151 -19.54 0.64 -4.05
N ILE A 152 -18.44 1.31 -3.68
CA ILE A 152 -17.45 0.78 -2.72
C ILE A 152 -18.10 0.37 -1.38
N PRO A 153 -18.95 1.18 -0.73
CA PRO A 153 -19.59 0.75 0.52
C PRO A 153 -20.42 -0.52 0.35
N LYS A 154 -21.18 -0.62 -0.75
CA LYS A 154 -21.99 -1.81 -1.05
C LYS A 154 -21.11 -3.04 -1.29
N LYS A 155 -20.01 -2.89 -2.04
CA LYS A 155 -19.06 -3.99 -2.31
C LYS A 155 -18.37 -4.45 -1.01
N LEU A 156 -17.99 -3.53 -0.12
CA LEU A 156 -17.44 -3.88 1.19
C LEU A 156 -18.45 -4.63 2.06
N LEU A 157 -19.73 -4.24 2.07
CA LEU A 157 -20.78 -5.01 2.75
C LEU A 157 -20.94 -6.42 2.16
N THR A 158 -20.81 -6.55 0.84
CA THR A 158 -20.78 -7.89 0.20
C THR A 158 -19.61 -8.71 0.70
N VAL A 159 -18.42 -8.14 0.86
CA VAL A 159 -17.26 -8.83 1.48
C VAL A 159 -17.61 -9.31 2.88
N GLN A 160 -18.19 -8.46 3.72
CA GLN A 160 -18.59 -8.84 5.07
C GLN A 160 -19.55 -10.03 5.06
N ASN A 161 -20.58 -9.99 4.23
CA ASN A 161 -21.55 -11.08 4.10
C ASN A 161 -20.90 -12.39 3.65
N LEU A 162 -19.97 -12.33 2.69
CA LEU A 162 -19.23 -13.52 2.22
C LEU A 162 -18.37 -14.12 3.34
N LEU A 163 -17.70 -13.30 4.14
CA LEU A 163 -16.91 -13.75 5.27
C LEU A 163 -17.76 -14.36 6.38
N GLU A 164 -18.90 -13.75 6.72
CA GLU A 164 -19.87 -14.26 7.70
C GLU A 164 -20.47 -15.62 7.27
N GLN A 165 -20.65 -15.83 5.97
CA GLN A 165 -21.11 -17.10 5.39
C GLN A 165 -20.00 -18.15 5.28
N GLY A 166 -18.73 -17.83 5.59
CA GLY A 166 -17.61 -18.71 5.34
C GLY A 166 -17.43 -19.06 3.85
N ALA A 167 -17.80 -18.13 2.96
CA ALA A 167 -17.72 -18.35 1.52
C ALA A 167 -16.26 -18.50 1.07
N GLY A 168 -15.98 -19.54 0.27
CA GLY A 168 -14.64 -19.77 -0.29
C GLY A 168 -14.31 -18.81 -1.43
N LEU A 169 -13.00 -18.78 -1.79
CA LEU A 169 -12.43 -17.88 -2.80
C LEU A 169 -13.21 -17.89 -4.12
N SER A 170 -13.57 -19.07 -4.65
CA SER A 170 -14.30 -19.17 -5.92
C SER A 170 -15.66 -18.48 -5.89
N LYS A 171 -16.38 -18.53 -4.75
CA LYS A 171 -17.65 -17.83 -4.58
C LYS A 171 -17.45 -16.33 -4.52
N ALA A 172 -16.41 -15.86 -3.82
CA ALA A 172 -16.06 -14.45 -3.76
C ALA A 172 -15.66 -13.90 -5.15
N GLN A 173 -14.84 -14.64 -5.89
CA GLN A 173 -14.47 -14.29 -7.27
C GLN A 173 -15.69 -14.17 -8.18
N ALA A 174 -16.62 -15.11 -8.11
CA ALA A 174 -17.85 -15.10 -8.92
C ALA A 174 -18.74 -13.87 -8.61
N GLU A 175 -18.76 -13.40 -7.36
CA GLU A 175 -19.55 -12.24 -6.97
C GLU A 175 -18.96 -10.92 -7.52
N PHE A 176 -17.64 -10.84 -7.69
CA PHE A 176 -16.94 -9.62 -8.11
C PHE A 176 -16.55 -9.60 -9.60
N VAL A 177 -17.10 -10.48 -10.43
CA VAL A 177 -16.82 -10.53 -11.88
C VAL A 177 -17.54 -9.42 -12.67
N LYS A 178 -18.68 -8.91 -12.18
CA LYS A 178 -19.55 -8.01 -12.93
C LYS A 178 -19.21 -6.54 -12.65
N GLU A 179 -19.09 -5.76 -13.74
CA GLU A 179 -19.01 -4.28 -13.78
C GLU A 179 -18.23 -3.57 -12.63
N GLU A 180 -17.68 -2.38 -12.88
CA GLU A 180 -16.92 -1.58 -11.92
C GLU A 180 -15.62 -2.24 -11.42
N GLN A 181 -14.67 -2.38 -12.34
CA GLN A 181 -13.42 -3.09 -12.09
C GLN A 181 -12.67 -2.62 -10.84
N LEU A 182 -12.56 -1.29 -10.60
CA LEU A 182 -11.83 -0.75 -9.46
C LEU A 182 -12.48 -1.09 -8.12
N SER A 183 -13.80 -0.93 -8.00
CA SER A 183 -14.55 -1.28 -6.77
C SER A 183 -14.44 -2.78 -6.46
N ASN A 184 -14.47 -3.62 -7.49
CA ASN A 184 -14.31 -5.07 -7.37
C ASN A 184 -12.89 -5.45 -6.94
N THR A 185 -11.87 -4.79 -7.50
CA THR A 185 -10.45 -4.97 -7.13
C THR A 185 -10.24 -4.66 -5.64
N ILE A 186 -10.78 -3.54 -5.15
CA ILE A 186 -10.70 -3.16 -3.74
C ILE A 186 -11.44 -4.17 -2.86
N ALA A 187 -12.68 -4.52 -3.22
CA ALA A 187 -13.48 -5.49 -2.46
C ALA A 187 -12.78 -6.85 -2.38
N MET A 188 -12.22 -7.32 -3.50
CA MET A 188 -11.48 -8.58 -3.55
C MET A 188 -10.22 -8.54 -2.69
N ALA A 189 -9.50 -7.41 -2.67
CA ALA A 189 -8.33 -7.24 -1.81
C ALA A 189 -8.72 -7.29 -0.32
N PHE A 190 -9.82 -6.64 0.07
CA PHE A 190 -10.34 -6.74 1.44
C PHE A 190 -10.79 -8.17 1.79
N TYR A 191 -11.44 -8.88 0.85
CA TYR A 191 -11.82 -10.27 1.07
C TYR A 191 -10.60 -11.17 1.29
N CYS A 192 -9.60 -11.11 0.41
CA CYS A 192 -8.38 -11.91 0.53
C CYS A 192 -7.63 -11.61 1.84
N PHE A 193 -7.54 -10.34 2.23
CA PHE A 193 -6.92 -9.93 3.48
C PHE A 193 -7.67 -10.46 4.70
N LEU A 194 -8.99 -10.25 4.78
CA LEU A 194 -9.77 -10.59 5.97
C LEU A 194 -10.03 -12.08 6.11
N SER A 195 -10.14 -12.84 5.01
CA SER A 195 -10.34 -14.29 5.05
C SER A 195 -9.11 -15.05 5.56
N THR A 196 -7.93 -14.43 5.51
CA THR A 196 -6.64 -15.02 5.90
C THR A 196 -5.76 -14.06 6.69
N LEU A 197 -6.38 -13.32 7.61
CA LEU A 197 -5.83 -12.14 8.29
C LEU A 197 -4.41 -12.35 8.86
N GLU A 198 -4.14 -13.50 9.46
CA GLU A 198 -2.88 -13.82 10.13
C GLU A 198 -1.86 -14.53 9.21
N ASP A 199 -2.24 -14.85 7.98
CA ASP A 199 -1.39 -15.53 7.00
C ASP A 199 -1.16 -14.64 5.77
N PHE A 200 -0.06 -13.87 5.81
CA PHE A 200 0.37 -13.01 4.70
C PHE A 200 0.49 -13.79 3.38
N ARG A 201 1.11 -14.99 3.44
CA ARG A 201 1.35 -15.78 2.24
C ARG A 201 0.05 -16.18 1.58
N LEU A 202 -0.88 -16.69 2.37
CA LEU A 202 -2.17 -17.16 1.85
C LEU A 202 -3.01 -15.99 1.32
N ALA A 203 -3.01 -14.85 2.01
CA ALA A 203 -3.69 -13.65 1.57
C ALA A 203 -3.24 -13.22 0.16
N VAL A 204 -1.92 -13.13 -0.05
CA VAL A 204 -1.35 -12.71 -1.33
C VAL A 204 -1.57 -13.78 -2.40
N LEU A 205 -1.40 -15.06 -2.09
CA LEU A 205 -1.67 -16.13 -3.05
C LEU A 205 -3.13 -16.15 -3.52
N GLN A 206 -4.09 -15.93 -2.62
CA GLN A 206 -5.50 -15.80 -3.01
C GLN A 206 -5.76 -14.60 -3.91
N ALA A 207 -5.13 -13.46 -3.60
CA ALA A 207 -5.28 -12.22 -4.36
C ALA A 207 -4.67 -12.30 -5.77
N THR A 208 -3.61 -13.08 -5.94
CA THR A 208 -2.88 -13.23 -7.21
C THR A 208 -3.29 -14.49 -7.98
N HIS A 209 -4.15 -15.34 -7.41
CA HIS A 209 -4.57 -16.57 -8.03
C HIS A 209 -5.52 -16.30 -9.21
N ASN A 210 -5.06 -16.61 -10.40
CA ASN A 210 -5.86 -16.56 -11.62
C ASN A 210 -6.65 -17.85 -11.76
N GLY A 211 -7.78 -17.96 -11.05
CA GLY A 211 -8.72 -19.08 -11.20
C GLY A 211 -9.46 -19.00 -12.54
N ASN A 212 -10.03 -20.13 -12.97
CA ASN A 212 -10.80 -20.25 -14.21
C ASN A 212 -11.99 -19.27 -14.31
N PHE A 213 -12.34 -18.60 -13.23
CA PHE A 213 -13.42 -17.61 -13.17
C PHE A 213 -13.01 -16.19 -13.54
N MET A 214 -11.71 -15.92 -13.61
CA MET A 214 -11.16 -14.59 -13.94
C MET A 214 -10.96 -14.40 -15.46
N GLN A 215 -11.76 -15.04 -16.31
CA GLN A 215 -11.70 -14.83 -17.79
C GLN A 215 -11.93 -13.36 -18.20
N HIS A 216 -12.44 -12.52 -17.28
CA HIS A 216 -12.69 -11.10 -17.50
C HIS A 216 -11.80 -10.17 -16.64
N ALA A 217 -10.96 -10.70 -15.73
CA ALA A 217 -10.05 -9.89 -14.98
C ALA A 217 -8.83 -9.54 -15.85
N THR A 218 -8.57 -8.27 -16.01
CA THR A 218 -7.32 -7.86 -16.65
C THR A 218 -6.15 -8.19 -15.73
N PRO A 219 -4.98 -8.46 -16.27
CA PRO A 219 -3.76 -8.67 -15.48
C PRO A 219 -3.46 -7.54 -14.50
N LEU A 220 -3.79 -6.31 -14.89
CA LEU A 220 -3.69 -5.13 -14.04
C LEU A 220 -4.54 -5.26 -12.77
N ASN A 221 -5.76 -5.78 -12.88
CA ASN A 221 -6.63 -5.97 -11.72
C ASN A 221 -6.05 -6.99 -10.73
N LEU A 222 -5.41 -8.06 -11.25
CA LEU A 222 -4.71 -9.04 -10.40
C LEU A 222 -3.51 -8.40 -9.68
N GLN A 223 -2.69 -7.63 -10.40
CA GLN A 223 -1.55 -6.91 -9.83
C GLN A 223 -2.01 -5.96 -8.74
N ALA A 224 -3.06 -5.20 -9.00
CA ALA A 224 -3.62 -4.26 -8.04
C ALA A 224 -4.25 -4.94 -6.83
N THR A 225 -5.03 -6.01 -7.04
CA THR A 225 -5.58 -6.81 -5.94
C THR A 225 -4.45 -7.36 -5.09
N GLY A 226 -3.42 -7.93 -5.72
CA GLY A 226 -2.22 -8.44 -5.05
C GLY A 226 -1.49 -7.35 -4.26
N ALA A 227 -1.24 -6.19 -4.87
CA ALA A 227 -0.55 -5.08 -4.23
C ALA A 227 -1.32 -4.51 -3.03
N ILE A 228 -2.62 -4.28 -3.17
CA ILE A 228 -3.47 -3.77 -2.08
C ILE A 228 -3.55 -4.82 -0.95
N THR A 229 -3.79 -6.09 -1.28
CA THR A 229 -3.82 -7.19 -0.29
C THR A 229 -2.49 -7.30 0.43
N GLY A 230 -1.38 -7.26 -0.31
CA GLY A 230 -0.04 -7.31 0.25
C GLY A 230 0.26 -6.14 1.17
N ALA A 231 -0.17 -4.91 0.80
CA ALA A 231 -0.05 -3.74 1.66
C ALA A 231 -0.85 -3.89 2.97
N LEU A 232 -2.12 -4.30 2.90
CA LEU A 232 -2.99 -4.52 4.06
C LEU A 232 -2.45 -5.61 4.97
N SER A 233 -2.12 -6.77 4.40
CA SER A 233 -1.60 -7.91 5.16
C SER A 233 -0.21 -7.63 5.73
N GLY A 234 0.64 -6.89 4.99
CA GLY A 234 1.95 -6.45 5.47
C GLY A 234 1.86 -5.43 6.60
N ALA A 235 0.88 -4.52 6.56
CA ALA A 235 0.61 -3.58 7.66
C ALA A 235 0.17 -4.32 8.94
N TYR A 236 -0.60 -5.39 8.81
CA TYR A 236 -1.10 -6.18 9.93
C TYR A 236 -0.04 -7.14 10.49
N ASN A 237 0.59 -7.94 9.62
CA ASN A 237 1.53 -9.01 9.99
C ASN A 237 2.98 -8.54 10.09
N GLY A 238 3.29 -7.31 9.66
CA GLY A 238 4.66 -6.81 9.60
C GLY A 238 5.54 -7.60 8.62
N ILE A 239 6.83 -7.25 8.55
CA ILE A 239 7.80 -7.97 7.72
C ILE A 239 7.99 -9.43 8.15
N GLY A 240 7.77 -9.75 9.43
CA GLY A 240 7.87 -11.10 9.95
C GLY A 240 6.82 -12.06 9.39
N GLY A 241 5.69 -11.57 8.90
CA GLY A 241 4.68 -12.35 8.20
C GLY A 241 5.05 -12.72 6.76
N ILE A 242 6.02 -12.02 6.16
CA ILE A 242 6.46 -12.26 4.79
C ILE A 242 7.41 -13.46 4.74
N PRO A 243 7.12 -14.52 3.96
CA PRO A 243 7.98 -15.70 3.86
C PRO A 243 9.40 -15.36 3.42
N ILE A 244 10.40 -15.92 4.07
CA ILE A 244 11.82 -15.66 3.78
C ILE A 244 12.18 -16.01 2.32
N ASN A 245 11.64 -17.09 1.78
CA ASN A 245 11.87 -17.48 0.39
C ASN A 245 11.34 -16.41 -0.60
N TRP A 246 10.27 -15.69 -0.27
CA TRP A 246 9.78 -14.58 -1.08
C TRP A 246 10.69 -13.35 -0.96
N GLN A 247 11.20 -13.08 0.22
CA GLN A 247 12.20 -12.02 0.42
C GLN A 247 13.46 -12.29 -0.41
N VAL A 248 13.91 -13.56 -0.49
CA VAL A 248 15.06 -13.97 -1.31
C VAL A 248 14.76 -13.84 -2.81
N LEU A 249 13.55 -14.18 -3.26
CA LEU A 249 13.15 -13.98 -4.66
C LEU A 249 13.24 -12.51 -5.09
N LEU A 250 12.96 -11.58 -4.16
CA LEU A 250 13.12 -10.14 -4.42
C LEU A 250 14.58 -9.70 -4.59
N LEU A 251 15.54 -10.42 -3.98
CA LEU A 251 16.97 -10.16 -4.18
C LEU A 251 17.43 -10.50 -5.60
N GLN A 252 16.72 -11.39 -6.28
CA GLN A 252 17.08 -11.90 -7.62
C GLN A 252 16.34 -11.16 -8.74
N ARG A 253 15.26 -10.45 -8.44
CA ARG A 253 14.46 -9.71 -9.41
C ARG A 253 14.78 -8.22 -9.31
N ASN A 254 15.38 -7.67 -10.36
CA ASN A 254 15.34 -6.23 -10.57
C ASN A 254 13.89 -5.86 -10.91
N SER A 255 13.21 -5.12 -10.05
CA SER A 255 11.86 -4.65 -10.36
C SER A 255 11.90 -3.23 -10.87
N PRO A 256 11.80 -3.02 -12.18
CA PRO A 256 11.73 -1.68 -12.75
C PRO A 256 10.45 -0.95 -12.32
N THR A 257 9.38 -1.68 -11.96
CA THR A 257 8.06 -1.09 -11.66
C THR A 257 8.04 -0.17 -10.43
N TRP A 258 8.95 -0.40 -9.46
CA TRP A 258 9.09 0.48 -8.29
C TRP A 258 10.31 1.42 -8.39
N GLY A 259 11.10 1.32 -9.46
CA GLY A 259 12.33 2.10 -9.62
C GLY A 259 13.40 1.77 -8.58
N LEU A 260 13.26 0.66 -7.86
CA LEU A 260 14.21 0.18 -6.87
C LEU A 260 14.93 -1.06 -7.43
N THR A 261 16.25 -1.07 -7.34
CA THR A 261 17.07 -2.13 -7.92
C THR A 261 17.23 -3.34 -7.01
N SER A 262 16.87 -3.20 -5.71
CA SER A 262 17.06 -4.29 -4.77
C SER A 262 16.09 -4.23 -3.58
N PHE A 263 15.86 -5.39 -2.99
CA PHE A 263 15.15 -5.55 -1.72
C PHE A 263 15.74 -4.67 -0.60
N SER A 264 17.06 -4.55 -0.55
CA SER A 264 17.75 -3.75 0.47
C SER A 264 17.44 -2.25 0.33
N GLN A 265 17.23 -1.74 -0.88
CA GLN A 265 16.82 -0.35 -1.09
C GLN A 265 15.41 -0.11 -0.55
N MET A 266 14.48 -1.04 -0.75
CA MET A 266 13.13 -0.93 -0.17
C MET A 266 13.18 -0.92 1.36
N LEU A 267 14.02 -1.77 1.97
CA LEU A 267 14.19 -1.75 3.43
C LEU A 267 14.77 -0.42 3.92
N LYS A 268 15.82 0.07 3.28
CA LYS A 268 16.42 1.38 3.61
C LYS A 268 15.40 2.51 3.48
N LEU A 269 14.60 2.51 2.41
CA LEU A 269 13.53 3.48 2.21
C LEU A 269 12.50 3.44 3.35
N ALA A 270 12.05 2.23 3.72
CA ALA A 270 11.10 2.05 4.82
C ALA A 270 11.68 2.50 6.16
N ASP A 271 12.96 2.24 6.42
CA ASP A 271 13.65 2.61 7.65
C ASP A 271 13.82 4.12 7.76
N ALA A 272 14.29 4.77 6.70
CA ALA A 272 14.38 6.23 6.63
C ALA A 272 13.00 6.87 6.84
N PHE A 273 11.97 6.26 6.25
CA PHE A 273 10.60 6.75 6.38
C PHE A 273 10.09 6.70 7.82
N VAL A 274 10.31 5.58 8.53
CA VAL A 274 9.98 5.46 9.95
C VAL A 274 10.79 6.45 10.79
N ALA A 275 12.07 6.62 10.50
CA ALA A 275 12.93 7.56 11.23
C ALA A 275 12.41 8.99 11.13
N VAL A 276 12.02 9.44 9.93
CA VAL A 276 11.42 10.77 9.74
C VAL A 276 10.06 10.87 10.42
N TRP A 277 9.21 9.85 10.26
CA TRP A 277 7.90 9.83 10.90
C TRP A 277 8.01 9.91 12.43
N SER A 278 8.95 9.18 13.03
CA SER A 278 9.19 9.19 14.48
C SER A 278 9.91 10.45 14.99
N GLY A 279 10.41 11.29 14.08
CA GLY A 279 11.19 12.49 14.44
C GLY A 279 12.63 12.21 14.90
N VAL A 280 13.14 11.01 14.64
CA VAL A 280 14.52 10.60 14.96
C VAL A 280 15.50 10.98 13.84
N TYR A 281 15.00 11.24 12.64
CA TYR A 281 15.82 11.52 11.47
C TYR A 281 16.31 12.97 11.48
N ASP A 282 17.62 13.16 11.32
CA ASP A 282 18.21 14.46 11.08
C ASP A 282 18.10 14.81 9.59
N LEU A 283 17.26 15.78 9.25
CA LEU A 283 17.01 16.23 7.87
C LEU A 283 18.27 16.83 7.20
N THR A 284 19.37 16.99 7.93
CA THR A 284 20.66 17.47 7.38
C THR A 284 21.42 16.38 6.62
N LEU A 285 21.06 15.10 6.79
CA LEU A 285 21.65 14.01 6.03
C LEU A 285 20.99 13.93 4.65
N ASN A 286 21.78 14.19 3.62
CA ASN A 286 21.34 14.22 2.22
C ASN A 286 20.79 12.85 1.78
N PRO A 287 19.55 12.72 1.29
CA PRO A 287 19.01 11.44 0.81
C PRO A 287 19.82 10.81 -0.34
N ARG A 288 20.63 11.60 -1.05
CA ARG A 288 21.49 11.13 -2.15
C ARG A 288 22.68 10.28 -1.68
N GLU A 289 23.08 10.41 -0.42
CA GLU A 289 24.17 9.60 0.16
C GLU A 289 23.72 8.17 0.54
N LEU A 290 22.42 7.88 0.50
CA LEU A 290 21.88 6.54 0.73
C LEU A 290 22.05 5.60 -0.48
N THR A 291 22.47 6.10 -1.64
CA THR A 291 22.51 5.34 -2.89
C THR A 291 23.92 4.90 -3.32
N GLU A 292 25.00 5.47 -2.78
CA GLU A 292 26.35 5.11 -3.18
C GLU A 292 27.22 4.72 -1.98
N GLU A 293 27.69 3.49 -2.02
CA GLU A 293 28.87 2.89 -1.42
C GLU A 293 29.18 3.20 0.07
N GLY A 294 29.28 2.12 0.83
CA GLY A 294 30.04 2.09 2.07
C GLY A 294 29.21 1.79 3.30
N TYR A 295 29.40 0.57 3.78
CA TYR A 295 29.06 0.15 5.13
C TYR A 295 29.87 0.98 6.14
N GLU A 296 29.46 2.17 6.45
CA GLU A 296 29.65 2.72 7.78
C GLU A 296 28.28 2.71 8.44
N VAL A 297 28.12 1.73 9.32
CA VAL A 297 27.07 1.76 10.34
C VAL A 297 27.39 3.00 11.17
N ALA A 298 26.84 4.14 10.77
CA ALA A 298 26.67 5.25 11.69
C ALA A 298 25.86 4.63 12.84
N LEU A 299 26.54 4.41 13.96
CA LEU A 299 25.92 4.04 15.22
C LEU A 299 24.76 5.02 15.40
N LEU A 300 23.54 4.57 15.11
CA LEU A 300 22.34 5.27 15.49
C LEU A 300 22.47 5.41 17.01
N SER A 301 22.93 6.58 17.44
CA SER A 301 22.88 6.94 18.83
C SER A 301 21.39 6.97 19.18
N VAL A 302 20.93 5.91 19.82
CA VAL A 302 19.59 5.81 20.36
C VAL A 302 19.51 6.85 21.45
N TYR A 303 19.16 8.07 21.09
CA TYR A 303 18.65 9.03 22.06
C TYR A 303 17.24 8.57 22.41
N ALA A 304 17.18 7.60 23.32
CA ALA A 304 15.98 7.18 23.97
C ALA A 304 15.50 8.30 24.89
N ALA A 305 14.82 9.28 24.33
CA ALA A 305 13.85 10.07 25.05
C ALA A 305 12.72 10.38 24.09
N PRO A 306 11.46 10.06 24.43
CA PRO A 306 10.34 10.59 23.70
C PRO A 306 10.38 12.10 23.88
N ARG A 307 11.03 12.82 23.00
CA ARG A 307 10.79 14.25 22.88
C ARG A 307 9.35 14.40 22.47
N VAL A 308 8.63 15.11 23.33
CA VAL A 308 7.29 15.62 23.17
C VAL A 308 6.82 15.49 21.72
N ILE A 309 5.81 14.67 21.52
CA ILE A 309 5.10 14.54 20.27
C ILE A 309 4.76 15.95 19.81
N ARG A 310 5.55 16.49 18.89
CA ARG A 310 5.15 17.73 18.22
C ARG A 310 3.85 17.41 17.54
N SER A 311 2.80 18.15 17.85
CA SER A 311 1.52 18.07 17.16
C SER A 311 1.77 18.30 15.67
N ARG A 312 1.78 17.22 14.91
CA ARG A 312 1.90 17.23 13.45
C ARG A 312 0.57 17.57 12.81
#